data_82c5e199b668893b26959353d209376f
#
_entry.id   82c5e199b668893b26959353d209376f
#
_cell.length_a   1.000
_cell.length_b   1.000
_cell.length_c   1.000
_cell.angle_alpha   90.00
_cell.angle_beta   90.00
_cell.angle_gamma   90.00
#
_symmetry.space_group_name_H-M   'P 1'
#
loop_
_entity.id
_entity.type
_entity.pdbx_description
1 polymer ?
#
loop_
_entity_poly.entity_id
_entity_poly.type
_entity_poly.pdbx_seq_one_letter_code
_entity_poly.pdbx_strand_id
1 'polypeptide(L)'
;MGLIPQCEWKDALNKFIKDYKKNKDVDLIMLVGSYAVNNNNKYSDIDVYIVFNNNCNYRERGNKLVNGYIIEYFANPIFKIEEYLINDGRGHGGPMANMIINGKVLYGKKRVYNYLKKKAYDAVNKVNEFDIMKYYRCWDAYEDYKACKYDNKMPYYNCLKYLIEAYLYNHDYFILPENKLERFFKDKKYREKYNINKFPDNEFNKLVINCFDNVNKKNLRKLYEFVIKDGNFDINNFVLKSDV
;
A
#
# COMPACT_ATOMS: atom_id res chain seq x y z
N MET A 1 -19.79 26.53 -6.72
CA MET A 1 -18.95 25.90 -5.68
C MET A 1 -17.58 26.55 -5.79
N GLY A 2 -17.24 27.44 -4.84
CA GLY A 2 -16.01 28.23 -4.89
C GLY A 2 -14.78 27.35 -4.72
N LEU A 3 -13.71 27.66 -5.43
CA LEU A 3 -12.39 27.06 -5.27
C LEU A 3 -11.89 27.37 -3.85
N ILE A 4 -11.72 26.32 -3.03
CA ILE A 4 -11.17 26.42 -1.69
C ILE A 4 -9.66 26.77 -1.85
N PRO A 5 -9.17 27.92 -1.31
CA PRO A 5 -7.79 28.33 -1.46
C PRO A 5 -6.82 27.29 -0.85
N GLN A 6 -5.66 27.06 -1.48
CA GLN A 6 -4.65 26.06 -1.03
C GLN A 6 -4.12 26.32 0.39
N CYS A 7 -4.34 27.49 0.97
CA CYS A 7 -3.90 27.85 2.34
C CYS A 7 -4.78 27.24 3.44
N GLU A 8 -6.05 27.01 3.18
CA GLU A 8 -7.05 26.61 4.20
C GLU A 8 -6.87 25.22 4.79
N TRP A 9 -6.36 24.26 4.02
CA TRP A 9 -6.12 22.91 4.53
C TRP A 9 -5.00 22.88 5.59
N LYS A 10 -3.99 23.75 5.48
CA LYS A 10 -2.93 23.86 6.48
C LYS A 10 -3.44 24.43 7.80
N ASP A 11 -4.40 25.35 7.73
CA ASP A 11 -5.03 25.91 8.92
C ASP A 11 -5.91 24.87 9.61
N ALA A 12 -6.65 24.08 8.84
CA ALA A 12 -7.41 22.94 9.37
C ALA A 12 -6.50 21.92 10.07
N LEU A 13 -5.38 21.57 9.42
CA LEU A 13 -4.37 20.68 9.97
C LEU A 13 -3.76 21.24 11.27
N ASN A 14 -3.33 22.50 11.26
CA ASN A 14 -2.74 23.15 12.43
C ASN A 14 -3.72 23.21 13.61
N LYS A 15 -4.99 23.48 13.34
CA LYS A 15 -6.05 23.47 14.35
C LYS A 15 -6.23 22.09 14.95
N PHE A 16 -6.24 21.05 14.11
CA PHE A 16 -6.38 19.67 14.56
C PHE A 16 -5.23 19.21 15.46
N ILE A 17 -3.97 19.44 15.03
CA ILE A 17 -2.80 18.92 15.77
C ILE A 17 -2.50 19.72 17.05
N LYS A 18 -3.14 20.88 17.28
CA LYS A 18 -2.88 21.75 18.43
C LYS A 18 -3.06 21.05 19.77
N ASP A 19 -4.10 20.22 19.89
CA ASP A 19 -4.39 19.54 21.13
C ASP A 19 -3.46 18.33 21.34
N TYR A 20 -3.14 17.60 20.27
CA TYR A 20 -2.17 16.51 20.32
C TYR A 20 -0.76 16.99 20.70
N LYS A 21 -0.35 18.20 20.32
CA LYS A 21 0.94 18.80 20.74
C LYS A 21 1.07 19.01 22.25
N LYS A 22 -0.06 19.09 22.97
CA LYS A 22 -0.09 19.24 24.44
C LYS A 22 -0.10 17.89 25.17
N ASN A 23 -0.41 16.81 24.47
CA ASN A 23 -0.48 15.46 25.05
C ASN A 23 0.94 14.95 25.32
N LYS A 24 1.23 14.59 26.59
CA LYS A 24 2.54 14.09 27.05
C LYS A 24 2.95 12.76 26.39
N ASP A 25 1.96 11.99 25.94
CA ASP A 25 2.20 10.72 25.31
C ASP A 25 2.56 10.85 23.83
N VAL A 26 2.42 12.02 23.22
CA VAL A 26 2.74 12.25 21.82
C VAL A 26 4.23 12.50 21.64
N ASP A 27 4.89 11.58 20.94
CA ASP A 27 6.30 11.67 20.57
C ASP A 27 6.53 12.27 19.18
N LEU A 28 5.58 12.07 18.25
CA LEU A 28 5.73 12.53 16.86
C LEU A 28 4.35 12.71 16.21
N ILE A 29 4.21 13.71 15.34
CA ILE A 29 3.05 13.90 14.45
C ILE A 29 3.56 14.05 13.03
N MET A 30 2.98 13.30 12.09
CA MET A 30 3.32 13.34 10.67
C MET A 30 2.08 13.60 9.82
N LEU A 31 2.23 14.40 8.78
CA LEU A 31 1.35 14.40 7.62
C LEU A 31 1.73 13.21 6.76
N VAL A 32 0.76 12.38 6.41
CA VAL A 32 0.97 11.20 5.57
C VAL A 32 0.02 11.21 4.37
N GLY A 33 -0.04 10.14 3.59
CA GLY A 33 -0.98 10.03 2.48
C GLY A 33 -0.75 11.02 1.33
N SER A 34 -1.83 11.36 0.63
CA SER A 34 -1.76 12.13 -0.61
C SER A 34 -1.24 13.55 -0.43
N TYR A 35 -1.57 14.22 0.66
CA TYR A 35 -1.09 15.58 0.96
C TYR A 35 0.41 15.60 1.27
N ALA A 36 0.96 14.55 1.87
CA ALA A 36 2.39 14.48 2.14
C ALA A 36 3.23 14.46 0.87
N VAL A 37 2.76 13.80 -0.18
CA VAL A 37 3.45 13.63 -1.46
C VAL A 37 2.96 14.59 -2.56
N ASN A 38 2.17 15.62 -2.19
CA ASN A 38 1.60 16.60 -3.13
C ASN A 38 0.82 15.92 -4.28
N ASN A 39 0.00 14.93 -3.94
CA ASN A 39 -0.82 14.15 -4.88
C ASN A 39 -2.31 14.16 -4.50
N ASN A 40 -2.70 15.09 -3.64
CA ASN A 40 -4.08 15.31 -3.22
C ASN A 40 -4.93 15.92 -4.33
N ASN A 41 -6.21 15.68 -4.29
CA ASN A 41 -7.23 16.28 -5.13
C ASN A 41 -8.42 16.76 -4.28
N LYS A 42 -9.46 17.27 -4.90
CA LYS A 42 -10.66 17.84 -4.21
C LYS A 42 -11.46 16.83 -3.35
N TYR A 43 -11.21 15.55 -3.53
CA TYR A 43 -11.87 14.48 -2.76
C TYR A 43 -10.93 13.85 -1.73
N SER A 44 -9.68 14.31 -1.66
CA SER A 44 -8.70 13.76 -0.72
C SER A 44 -8.98 14.28 0.69
N ASP A 45 -9.00 13.38 1.64
CA ASP A 45 -8.87 13.63 3.06
C ASP A 45 -7.42 13.98 3.44
N ILE A 46 -7.24 14.58 4.61
CA ILE A 46 -5.93 14.91 5.16
C ILE A 46 -5.55 13.79 6.13
N ASP A 47 -4.57 12.97 5.75
CA ASP A 47 -4.11 11.86 6.57
C ASP A 47 -3.06 12.33 7.59
N VAL A 48 -3.29 12.07 8.88
CA VAL A 48 -2.38 12.40 9.97
C VAL A 48 -1.99 11.15 10.75
N TYR A 49 -0.70 10.93 10.93
CA TYR A 49 -0.19 9.86 11.76
C TYR A 49 0.45 10.41 13.03
N ILE A 50 -0.04 9.97 14.19
CA ILE A 50 0.40 10.37 15.52
C ILE A 50 1.10 9.17 16.16
N VAL A 51 2.30 9.38 16.67
CA VAL A 51 3.08 8.37 17.35
C VAL A 51 3.07 8.67 18.83
N PHE A 52 2.48 7.78 19.59
CA PHE A 52 2.56 7.80 21.04
C PHE A 52 3.86 7.14 21.53
N ASN A 53 4.34 7.54 22.71
CA ASN A 53 5.42 6.84 23.39
C ASN A 53 4.97 5.45 23.88
N ASN A 54 5.93 4.62 24.32
CA ASN A 54 5.64 3.25 24.76
C ASN A 54 4.93 3.14 26.11
N ASN A 55 4.73 4.23 26.84
CA ASN A 55 3.92 4.22 28.08
C ASN A 55 2.42 4.28 27.76
N CYS A 56 2.05 4.67 26.55
CA CYS A 56 0.68 4.69 26.08
C CYS A 56 0.21 3.25 25.78
N ASN A 57 -0.89 2.83 26.40
CA ASN A 57 -1.46 1.50 26.26
C ASN A 57 -2.73 1.45 25.40
N TYR A 58 -3.05 2.54 24.71
CA TYR A 58 -4.20 2.65 23.83
C TYR A 58 -3.77 3.16 22.44
N ARG A 59 -4.68 3.05 21.50
CA ARG A 59 -4.56 3.59 20.15
C ARG A 59 -5.83 4.33 19.79
N GLU A 60 -5.72 5.31 18.89
CA GLU A 60 -6.87 6.02 18.34
C GLU A 60 -6.88 5.91 16.82
N ARG A 61 -8.08 5.89 16.27
CA ARG A 61 -8.33 6.05 14.85
C ARG A 61 -9.67 6.75 14.68
N GLY A 62 -9.72 7.74 13.80
CA GLY A 62 -10.98 8.42 13.53
C GLY A 62 -10.88 9.44 12.43
N ASN A 63 -12.04 10.06 12.17
CA ASN A 63 -12.19 11.17 11.24
C ASN A 63 -12.69 12.39 11.99
N LYS A 64 -12.18 13.57 11.65
CA LYS A 64 -12.61 14.84 12.20
C LYS A 64 -12.84 15.87 11.10
N LEU A 65 -13.99 16.48 11.08
CA LEU A 65 -14.27 17.61 10.17
C LEU A 65 -13.74 18.89 10.79
N VAL A 66 -12.77 19.54 10.16
CA VAL A 66 -12.14 20.79 10.61
C VAL A 66 -12.11 21.77 9.46
N ASN A 67 -12.77 22.93 9.59
CA ASN A 67 -12.83 23.97 8.58
C ASN A 67 -13.23 23.46 7.17
N GLY A 68 -14.15 22.48 7.11
CA GLY A 68 -14.62 21.90 5.85
C GLY A 68 -13.72 20.77 5.28
N TYR A 69 -12.58 20.45 5.92
CA TYR A 69 -11.70 19.34 5.55
C TYR A 69 -11.92 18.14 6.47
N ILE A 70 -11.98 16.95 5.88
CA ILE A 70 -11.94 15.70 6.63
C ILE A 70 -10.47 15.40 6.95
N ILE A 71 -10.16 15.23 8.24
CA ILE A 71 -8.87 14.76 8.72
C ILE A 71 -9.04 13.33 9.20
N GLU A 72 -8.50 12.36 8.47
CA GLU A 72 -8.37 10.99 8.94
C GLU A 72 -7.09 10.89 9.77
N TYR A 73 -7.19 10.30 10.96
CA TYR A 73 -6.02 10.17 11.82
C TYR A 73 -5.88 8.77 12.43
N PHE A 74 -4.63 8.40 12.60
CA PHE A 74 -4.19 7.18 13.26
C PHE A 74 -3.20 7.57 14.34
N ALA A 75 -3.43 7.09 15.56
CA ALA A 75 -2.53 7.31 16.67
C ALA A 75 -2.18 5.98 17.34
N ASN A 76 -0.90 5.64 17.34
CA ASN A 76 -0.44 4.36 17.85
C ASN A 76 0.86 4.53 18.66
N PRO A 77 1.07 3.72 19.73
CA PRO A 77 2.35 3.64 20.40
C PRO A 77 3.43 3.00 19.49
N ILE A 78 4.70 3.31 19.78
CA ILE A 78 5.85 2.88 18.94
C ILE A 78 5.86 1.36 18.76
N PHE A 79 5.65 0.57 19.82
CA PHE A 79 5.66 -0.90 19.74
C PHE A 79 4.62 -1.43 18.74
N LYS A 80 3.46 -0.79 18.66
CA LYS A 80 2.40 -1.20 17.70
C LYS A 80 2.75 -0.85 16.26
N ILE A 81 3.45 0.25 16.06
CA ILE A 81 3.97 0.61 14.74
C ILE A 81 5.03 -0.41 14.29
N GLU A 82 5.88 -0.86 15.22
CA GLU A 82 6.87 -1.91 14.92
C GLU A 82 6.22 -3.23 14.51
N GLU A 83 5.13 -3.66 15.17
CA GLU A 83 4.36 -4.83 14.76
C GLU A 83 3.82 -4.68 13.31
N TYR A 84 3.29 -3.49 12.96
CA TYR A 84 2.81 -3.22 11.61
C TYR A 84 3.96 -3.27 10.60
N LEU A 85 5.13 -2.73 10.92
CA LEU A 85 6.30 -2.78 10.05
C LEU A 85 6.83 -4.22 9.86
N ILE A 86 6.77 -5.06 10.90
CA ILE A 86 7.08 -6.49 10.78
C ILE A 86 6.13 -7.16 9.79
N ASN A 87 4.83 -6.86 9.87
CA ASN A 87 3.83 -7.41 8.95
C ASN A 87 4.04 -6.90 7.52
N ASP A 88 4.36 -5.62 7.34
CA ASP A 88 4.73 -5.05 6.05
C ASP A 88 5.93 -5.80 5.44
N GLY A 89 6.96 -6.09 6.26
CA GLY A 89 8.14 -6.86 5.85
C GLY A 89 7.87 -8.35 5.55
N ARG A 90 6.67 -8.86 5.82
CA ARG A 90 6.23 -10.22 5.42
C ARG A 90 5.53 -10.27 4.07
N GLY A 91 5.63 -9.21 3.28
CA GLY A 91 5.13 -9.18 1.91
C GLY A 91 3.64 -8.89 1.76
N HIS A 92 3.02 -8.30 2.75
CA HIS A 92 1.63 -7.86 2.66
C HIS A 92 1.44 -6.45 2.10
N GLY A 93 2.47 -5.92 1.40
CA GLY A 93 2.53 -4.52 1.01
C GLY A 93 2.84 -3.65 2.21
N GLY A 94 3.54 -2.56 2.03
CA GLY A 94 4.02 -1.75 3.15
C GLY A 94 3.18 -0.49 3.41
N PRO A 95 1.88 -0.54 3.80
CA PRO A 95 1.11 0.67 4.04
C PRO A 95 1.70 1.51 5.17
N MET A 96 2.14 0.87 6.26
CA MET A 96 2.78 1.54 7.38
C MET A 96 4.16 2.07 7.00
N ALA A 97 4.99 1.24 6.38
CA ALA A 97 6.30 1.63 5.91
C ALA A 97 6.21 2.79 4.92
N ASN A 98 5.27 2.73 3.98
CA ASN A 98 5.03 3.79 3.01
C ASN A 98 4.60 5.12 3.67
N MET A 99 3.70 5.07 4.66
CA MET A 99 3.28 6.25 5.42
C MET A 99 4.47 6.92 6.12
N ILE A 100 5.37 6.12 6.72
CA ILE A 100 6.54 6.64 7.44
C ILE A 100 7.59 7.19 6.47
N ILE A 101 7.91 6.45 5.41
CA ILE A 101 8.93 6.84 4.43
C ILE A 101 8.57 8.15 3.74
N ASN A 102 7.30 8.30 3.36
CA ASN A 102 6.79 9.46 2.62
C ASN A 102 6.20 10.54 3.52
N GLY A 103 6.10 10.29 4.83
CA GLY A 103 5.52 11.21 5.81
C GLY A 103 6.37 12.47 6.00
N LYS A 104 5.69 13.59 6.22
CA LYS A 104 6.32 14.87 6.59
C LYS A 104 6.12 15.12 8.08
N VAL A 105 7.21 15.32 8.80
CA VAL A 105 7.16 15.63 10.24
C VAL A 105 6.55 17.00 10.45
N LEU A 106 5.50 17.07 11.28
CA LEU A 106 4.82 18.29 11.69
C LEU A 106 5.21 18.73 13.10
N TYR A 107 5.50 17.75 13.98
CA TYR A 107 5.85 18.01 15.38
C TYR A 107 6.56 16.80 15.98
N GLY A 108 7.43 17.01 16.98
CA GLY A 108 7.94 15.98 17.87
C GLY A 108 9.41 15.64 17.70
N LYS A 109 9.80 14.46 18.18
CA LYS A 109 11.19 14.04 18.39
C LYS A 109 11.80 13.50 17.09
N LYS A 110 12.76 14.22 16.49
CA LYS A 110 13.47 13.79 15.28
C LYS A 110 14.11 12.39 15.42
N ARG A 111 14.60 12.03 16.62
CA ARG A 111 15.15 10.70 16.89
C ARG A 111 14.13 9.58 16.69
N VAL A 112 12.84 9.80 17.09
CA VAL A 112 11.75 8.83 16.92
C VAL A 112 11.43 8.67 15.44
N TYR A 113 11.35 9.78 14.69
CA TYR A 113 11.16 9.73 13.25
C TYR A 113 12.27 8.95 12.54
N ASN A 114 13.54 9.27 12.84
CA ASN A 114 14.67 8.60 12.21
C ASN A 114 14.70 7.09 12.53
N TYR A 115 14.37 6.72 13.77
CA TYR A 115 14.26 5.34 14.18
C TYR A 115 13.18 4.60 13.38
N LEU A 116 11.96 5.13 13.35
CA LEU A 116 10.85 4.51 12.60
C LEU A 116 11.12 4.47 11.10
N LYS A 117 11.74 5.53 10.56
CA LYS A 117 12.10 5.59 9.14
C LYS A 117 13.12 4.51 8.75
N LYS A 118 14.12 4.26 9.60
CA LYS A 118 15.06 3.14 9.39
C LYS A 118 14.31 1.81 9.37
N LYS A 119 13.48 1.54 10.39
CA LYS A 119 12.66 0.32 10.46
C LYS A 119 11.74 0.15 9.24
N ALA A 120 11.17 1.24 8.74
CA ALA A 120 10.33 1.23 7.55
C ALA A 120 11.13 0.86 6.28
N TYR A 121 12.34 1.38 6.12
CA TYR A 121 13.23 0.96 5.03
C TYR A 121 13.67 -0.49 5.16
N ASP A 122 13.99 -0.96 6.37
CA ASP A 122 14.34 -2.36 6.61
C ASP A 122 13.17 -3.28 6.21
N ALA A 123 11.92 -2.89 6.52
CA ALA A 123 10.73 -3.64 6.17
C ALA A 123 10.50 -3.73 4.65
N VAL A 124 10.63 -2.62 3.91
CA VAL A 124 10.41 -2.62 2.44
C VAL A 124 11.57 -3.22 1.64
N ASN A 125 12.76 -3.29 2.24
CA ASN A 125 13.94 -3.91 1.61
C ASN A 125 14.14 -5.37 2.03
N LYS A 126 13.24 -5.91 2.86
CA LYS A 126 13.31 -7.31 3.24
C LYS A 126 13.09 -8.19 2.01
N VAL A 127 14.01 -9.13 1.78
CA VAL A 127 13.85 -10.15 0.73
C VAL A 127 12.77 -11.13 1.19
N ASN A 128 11.81 -11.39 0.32
CA ASN A 128 10.74 -12.34 0.58
C ASN A 128 11.24 -13.77 0.36
N GLU A 129 10.78 -14.70 1.17
CA GLU A 129 10.90 -16.11 0.85
C GLU A 129 9.95 -16.44 -0.31
N PHE A 130 10.39 -17.31 -1.21
CA PHE A 130 9.55 -17.73 -2.32
C PHE A 130 8.26 -18.38 -1.80
N ASP A 131 7.11 -17.87 -2.23
CA ASP A 131 5.79 -18.33 -1.76
C ASP A 131 5.00 -18.97 -2.90
N ILE A 132 5.05 -20.30 -2.96
CA ILE A 132 4.33 -21.09 -3.95
C ILE A 132 2.81 -20.97 -3.82
N MET A 133 2.30 -20.65 -2.62
CA MET A 133 0.86 -20.42 -2.42
C MET A 133 0.30 -19.28 -3.25
N LYS A 134 1.14 -18.29 -3.56
CA LYS A 134 0.70 -17.19 -4.42
C LYS A 134 0.42 -17.66 -5.85
N TYR A 135 1.20 -18.61 -6.37
CA TYR A 135 0.97 -19.19 -7.69
C TYR A 135 -0.25 -20.14 -7.69
N TYR A 136 -0.44 -20.89 -6.61
CA TYR A 136 -1.66 -21.67 -6.44
C TYR A 136 -2.92 -20.79 -6.51
N ARG A 137 -2.92 -19.64 -5.79
CA ARG A 137 -4.02 -18.68 -5.84
C ARG A 137 -4.22 -18.07 -7.23
N CYS A 138 -3.16 -17.87 -7.99
CA CYS A 138 -3.25 -17.43 -9.39
C CYS A 138 -3.97 -18.46 -10.25
N TRP A 139 -3.61 -19.73 -10.09
CA TRP A 139 -4.27 -20.82 -10.80
C TRP A 139 -5.74 -20.94 -10.43
N ASP A 140 -6.06 -20.99 -9.14
CA ASP A 140 -7.41 -21.08 -8.61
C ASP A 140 -8.31 -19.94 -9.14
N ALA A 141 -7.86 -18.71 -9.01
CA ALA A 141 -8.58 -17.54 -9.53
C ALA A 141 -8.72 -17.53 -11.06
N TYR A 142 -7.79 -18.13 -11.79
CA TYR A 142 -7.88 -18.26 -13.24
C TYR A 142 -8.90 -19.34 -13.64
N GLU A 143 -8.99 -20.45 -12.89
CA GLU A 143 -10.04 -21.48 -13.08
C GLU A 143 -11.43 -20.89 -12.78
N ASP A 144 -11.58 -20.15 -11.69
CA ASP A 144 -12.82 -19.44 -11.36
C ASP A 144 -13.25 -18.49 -12.48
N TYR A 145 -12.30 -17.72 -13.03
CA TYR A 145 -12.56 -16.84 -14.16
C TYR A 145 -13.03 -17.62 -15.40
N LYS A 146 -12.41 -18.76 -15.72
CA LYS A 146 -12.80 -19.60 -16.87
C LYS A 146 -14.19 -20.21 -16.68
N ALA A 147 -14.52 -20.59 -15.44
CA ALA A 147 -15.81 -21.18 -15.10
C ALA A 147 -16.96 -20.16 -15.06
N CYS A 148 -16.66 -18.87 -15.00
CA CYS A 148 -17.66 -17.82 -14.93
C CYS A 148 -18.49 -17.75 -16.24
N LYS A 149 -19.81 -17.99 -16.11
CA LYS A 149 -20.75 -18.02 -17.25
C LYS A 149 -21.36 -16.66 -17.57
N TYR A 150 -21.18 -15.68 -16.71
CA TYR A 150 -21.77 -14.34 -16.82
C TYR A 150 -20.71 -13.32 -17.25
N ASP A 151 -21.13 -12.25 -17.90
CA ASP A 151 -20.26 -11.10 -18.21
C ASP A 151 -19.96 -10.30 -16.93
N ASN A 152 -19.36 -10.99 -15.96
CA ASN A 152 -18.96 -10.45 -14.68
C ASN A 152 -17.46 -10.15 -14.69
N LYS A 153 -17.12 -8.89 -14.54
CA LYS A 153 -15.72 -8.44 -14.53
C LYS A 153 -14.98 -8.76 -13.22
N MET A 154 -15.71 -9.09 -12.14
CA MET A 154 -15.07 -9.35 -10.83
C MET A 154 -14.07 -10.50 -10.85
N PRO A 155 -14.38 -11.71 -11.41
CA PRO A 155 -13.40 -12.78 -11.49
C PRO A 155 -12.16 -12.41 -12.34
N TYR A 156 -12.34 -11.60 -13.39
CA TYR A 156 -11.24 -11.08 -14.19
C TYR A 156 -10.27 -10.23 -13.34
N TYR A 157 -10.80 -9.24 -12.64
CA TYR A 157 -9.97 -8.35 -11.81
C TYR A 157 -9.39 -9.05 -10.59
N ASN A 158 -10.10 -10.03 -10.02
CA ASN A 158 -9.59 -10.85 -8.94
C ASN A 158 -8.38 -11.69 -9.40
N CYS A 159 -8.48 -12.35 -10.55
CA CYS A 159 -7.37 -13.08 -11.15
C CYS A 159 -6.19 -12.13 -11.48
N LEU A 160 -6.46 -11.00 -12.14
CA LEU A 160 -5.44 -9.99 -12.45
C LEU A 160 -4.69 -9.52 -11.20
N LYS A 161 -5.40 -9.28 -10.11
CA LYS A 161 -4.82 -8.91 -8.81
C LYS A 161 -3.85 -9.98 -8.30
N TYR A 162 -4.28 -11.24 -8.23
CA TYR A 162 -3.41 -12.31 -7.73
C TYR A 162 -2.17 -12.53 -8.60
N LEU A 163 -2.29 -12.40 -9.92
CA LEU A 163 -1.15 -12.47 -10.84
C LEU A 163 -0.14 -11.34 -10.57
N ILE A 164 -0.63 -10.13 -10.36
CA ILE A 164 0.22 -8.98 -10.02
C ILE A 164 0.89 -9.20 -8.65
N GLU A 165 0.15 -9.59 -7.64
CA GLU A 165 0.66 -9.82 -6.29
C GLU A 165 1.72 -10.91 -6.26
N ALA A 166 1.49 -12.04 -6.92
CA ALA A 166 2.44 -13.15 -6.97
C ALA A 166 3.78 -12.73 -7.58
N TYR A 167 3.73 -12.05 -8.72
CA TYR A 167 4.94 -11.58 -9.40
C TYR A 167 5.68 -10.52 -8.57
N LEU A 168 4.97 -9.51 -8.07
CA LEU A 168 5.60 -8.45 -7.28
C LEU A 168 6.26 -9.01 -6.01
N TYR A 169 5.57 -9.93 -5.32
CA TYR A 169 6.07 -10.54 -4.10
C TYR A 169 7.35 -11.35 -4.34
N ASN A 170 7.31 -12.28 -5.30
CA ASN A 170 8.42 -13.21 -5.53
C ASN A 170 9.64 -12.57 -6.21
N HIS A 171 9.50 -11.33 -6.69
CA HIS A 171 10.60 -10.52 -7.22
C HIS A 171 11.02 -9.37 -6.31
N ASP A 172 10.59 -9.37 -5.04
CA ASP A 172 10.88 -8.33 -4.06
C ASP A 172 10.51 -6.91 -4.53
N TYR A 173 9.41 -6.79 -5.27
CA TYR A 173 8.82 -5.51 -5.60
C TYR A 173 7.86 -5.06 -4.50
N PHE A 174 7.69 -3.75 -4.37
CA PHE A 174 6.72 -3.19 -3.45
C PHE A 174 5.28 -3.59 -3.84
N ILE A 175 4.54 -4.17 -2.89
CA ILE A 175 3.14 -4.54 -3.11
C ILE A 175 2.26 -3.31 -2.98
N LEU A 176 1.47 -3.10 -4.01
CA LEU A 176 0.70 -1.89 -4.22
C LEU A 176 -0.72 -2.03 -3.69
N PRO A 177 -1.34 -0.94 -3.17
CA PRO A 177 -2.76 -0.94 -2.83
C PRO A 177 -3.64 -1.26 -4.05
N GLU A 178 -4.60 -2.16 -3.89
CA GLU A 178 -5.47 -2.67 -4.96
C GLU A 178 -6.14 -1.55 -5.76
N ASN A 179 -6.70 -0.56 -5.07
CA ASN A 179 -7.42 0.56 -5.67
C ASN A 179 -6.51 1.54 -6.45
N LYS A 180 -5.21 1.31 -6.45
CA LYS A 180 -4.22 2.16 -7.12
C LYS A 180 -3.36 1.39 -8.13
N LEU A 181 -3.55 0.07 -8.27
CA LEU A 181 -2.73 -0.80 -9.12
C LEU A 181 -2.60 -0.24 -10.53
N GLU A 182 -3.70 0.00 -11.22
CA GLU A 182 -3.68 0.51 -12.59
C GLU A 182 -2.85 1.78 -12.73
N ARG A 183 -3.01 2.73 -11.81
CA ARG A 183 -2.27 3.98 -11.84
C ARG A 183 -0.78 3.80 -11.59
N PHE A 184 -0.41 2.88 -10.70
CA PHE A 184 1.01 2.56 -10.46
C PHE A 184 1.66 1.97 -11.70
N PHE A 185 0.95 1.14 -12.46
CA PHE A 185 1.50 0.56 -13.70
C PHE A 185 1.60 1.58 -14.83
N LYS A 186 0.62 2.46 -15.00
CA LYS A 186 0.52 3.41 -16.11
C LYS A 186 1.24 4.75 -15.90
N ASP A 187 1.41 5.21 -14.65
CA ASP A 187 1.90 6.56 -14.35
C ASP A 187 3.23 6.52 -13.59
N LYS A 188 4.34 6.66 -14.32
CA LYS A 188 5.69 6.71 -13.73
C LYS A 188 5.85 7.87 -12.74
N LYS A 189 5.32 9.06 -13.07
CA LYS A 189 5.41 10.24 -12.19
C LYS A 189 4.65 10.02 -10.88
N TYR A 190 3.58 9.24 -10.93
CA TYR A 190 2.84 8.84 -9.74
C TYR A 190 3.68 7.94 -8.83
N ARG A 191 4.39 6.94 -9.39
CA ARG A 191 5.30 6.07 -8.63
C ARG A 191 6.42 6.86 -7.95
N GLU A 192 7.04 7.79 -8.66
CA GLU A 192 8.14 8.64 -8.16
C GLU A 192 7.72 9.44 -6.92
N LYS A 193 6.46 9.91 -6.86
CA LYS A 193 5.94 10.60 -5.67
C LYS A 193 5.88 9.73 -4.41
N TYR A 194 5.80 8.41 -4.56
CA TYR A 194 5.76 7.45 -3.46
C TYR A 194 7.12 6.80 -3.18
N ASN A 195 8.20 7.31 -3.77
CA ASN A 195 9.56 6.75 -3.63
C ASN A 195 9.66 5.26 -3.98
N ILE A 196 8.84 4.79 -4.92
CA ILE A 196 8.91 3.41 -5.42
C ILE A 196 9.99 3.37 -6.50
N ASN A 197 11.22 3.07 -6.07
CA ASN A 197 12.40 3.06 -6.93
C ASN A 197 12.57 1.75 -7.69
N LYS A 198 12.13 0.63 -7.09
CA LYS A 198 12.15 -0.70 -7.71
C LYS A 198 10.76 -1.04 -8.21
N PHE A 199 10.60 -1.12 -9.53
CA PHE A 199 9.33 -1.44 -10.19
C PHE A 199 9.60 -2.24 -11.46
N PRO A 200 8.77 -3.24 -11.83
CA PRO A 200 8.99 -4.00 -13.03
C PRO A 200 8.87 -3.10 -14.28
N ASP A 201 9.96 -3.04 -15.08
CA ASP A 201 9.98 -2.33 -16.37
C ASP A 201 10.41 -3.31 -17.48
N ASN A 202 9.63 -4.38 -17.61
CA ASN A 202 9.87 -5.51 -18.47
C ASN A 202 8.58 -5.95 -19.17
N GLU A 203 8.59 -7.14 -19.75
CA GLU A 203 7.42 -7.75 -20.41
C GLU A 203 6.22 -7.88 -19.45
N PHE A 204 6.43 -8.19 -18.18
CA PHE A 204 5.37 -8.26 -17.19
C PHE A 204 4.57 -6.94 -17.10
N ASN A 205 5.27 -5.80 -17.00
CA ASN A 205 4.62 -4.48 -16.97
C ASN A 205 3.72 -4.25 -18.19
N LYS A 206 4.21 -4.59 -19.38
CA LYS A 206 3.44 -4.45 -20.64
C LYS A 206 2.19 -5.35 -20.63
N LEU A 207 2.31 -6.58 -20.15
CA LEU A 207 1.19 -7.51 -20.07
C LEU A 207 0.12 -7.01 -19.08
N VAL A 208 0.53 -6.48 -17.92
CA VAL A 208 -0.39 -5.90 -16.94
C VAL A 208 -1.12 -4.68 -17.50
N ILE A 209 -0.40 -3.76 -18.13
CA ILE A 209 -1.03 -2.58 -18.77
C ILE A 209 -2.04 -3.02 -19.83
N ASN A 210 -1.71 -4.00 -20.67
CA ASN A 210 -2.62 -4.53 -21.68
C ASN A 210 -3.90 -5.13 -21.05
N CYS A 211 -3.81 -5.75 -19.87
CA CYS A 211 -4.97 -6.26 -19.14
C CYS A 211 -5.88 -5.16 -18.61
N PHE A 212 -5.32 -4.01 -18.20
CA PHE A 212 -6.11 -2.84 -17.80
C PHE A 212 -6.74 -2.10 -18.98
N ASP A 213 -6.00 -1.95 -20.09
CA ASP A 213 -6.47 -1.23 -21.29
C ASP A 213 -7.54 -2.01 -22.04
N ASN A 214 -7.41 -3.33 -22.10
CA ASN A 214 -8.27 -4.21 -22.88
C ASN A 214 -8.67 -5.43 -22.05
N VAL A 215 -9.78 -5.31 -21.33
CA VAL A 215 -10.36 -6.37 -20.50
C VAL A 215 -10.87 -7.49 -21.39
N ASN A 216 -10.09 -8.53 -21.60
CA ASN A 216 -10.46 -9.70 -22.39
C ASN A 216 -9.66 -10.95 -21.98
N LYS A 217 -10.24 -12.12 -22.32
CA LYS A 217 -9.66 -13.45 -21.99
C LYS A 217 -8.24 -13.62 -22.54
N LYS A 218 -7.96 -13.12 -23.74
CA LYS A 218 -6.66 -13.31 -24.41
C LYS A 218 -5.52 -12.63 -23.64
N ASN A 219 -5.73 -11.40 -23.19
CA ASN A 219 -4.72 -10.65 -22.44
C ASN A 219 -4.48 -11.26 -21.05
N LEU A 220 -5.56 -11.61 -20.33
CA LEU A 220 -5.44 -12.25 -19.02
C LEU A 220 -4.72 -13.61 -19.12
N ARG A 221 -5.04 -14.40 -20.14
CA ARG A 221 -4.37 -15.68 -20.40
C ARG A 221 -2.86 -15.50 -20.62
N LYS A 222 -2.44 -14.52 -21.44
CA LYS A 222 -1.02 -14.24 -21.67
C LYS A 222 -0.28 -13.87 -20.38
N LEU A 223 -0.88 -13.04 -19.55
CA LEU A 223 -0.31 -12.67 -18.26
C LEU A 223 -0.25 -13.88 -17.33
N TYR A 224 -1.31 -14.69 -17.28
CA TYR A 224 -1.35 -15.93 -16.49
C TYR A 224 -0.22 -16.88 -16.90
N GLU A 225 -0.10 -17.20 -18.20
CA GLU A 225 0.96 -18.08 -18.73
C GLU A 225 2.36 -17.56 -18.41
N PHE A 226 2.55 -16.25 -18.49
CA PHE A 226 3.82 -15.59 -18.13
C PHE A 226 4.15 -15.78 -16.65
N VAL A 227 3.22 -15.47 -15.74
CA VAL A 227 3.44 -15.54 -14.30
C VAL A 227 3.62 -16.97 -13.82
N ILE A 228 2.82 -17.92 -14.30
CA ILE A 228 2.94 -19.33 -13.92
C ILE A 228 4.27 -19.94 -14.38
N LYS A 229 4.73 -19.58 -15.59
CA LYS A 229 6.05 -19.99 -16.09
C LYS A 229 7.19 -19.37 -15.27
N ASP A 230 7.08 -18.11 -14.93
CA ASP A 230 8.06 -17.40 -14.10
C ASP A 230 8.22 -18.06 -12.72
N GLY A 231 7.11 -18.45 -12.09
CA GLY A 231 7.10 -19.17 -10.81
C GLY A 231 7.48 -20.64 -10.89
N ASN A 232 7.73 -21.17 -12.08
CA ASN A 232 7.94 -22.62 -12.32
C ASN A 232 6.88 -23.49 -11.62
N PHE A 233 5.62 -23.02 -11.62
CA PHE A 233 4.51 -23.66 -10.91
C PHE A 233 3.88 -24.75 -11.76
N ASP A 234 3.93 -26.01 -11.26
CA ASP A 234 3.26 -27.15 -11.86
C ASP A 234 2.09 -27.62 -10.98
N ILE A 235 0.87 -27.32 -11.41
CA ILE A 235 -0.35 -27.67 -10.69
C ILE A 235 -0.56 -29.21 -10.59
N ASN A 236 -0.02 -29.98 -11.53
CA ASN A 236 -0.19 -31.43 -11.53
C ASN A 236 0.74 -32.12 -10.53
N ASN A 237 1.74 -31.40 -10.02
CA ASN A 237 2.74 -31.91 -9.08
C ASN A 237 2.94 -30.96 -7.90
N PHE A 238 1.82 -30.48 -7.32
CA PHE A 238 1.81 -29.51 -6.26
C PHE A 238 1.35 -30.11 -4.94
N VAL A 239 2.14 -29.94 -3.89
CA VAL A 239 1.82 -30.39 -2.52
C VAL A 239 2.07 -29.26 -1.54
N LEU A 240 1.02 -28.88 -0.81
CA LEU A 240 1.12 -28.00 0.35
C LEU A 240 1.39 -28.83 1.61
N LYS A 241 2.41 -28.42 2.34
CA LYS A 241 2.63 -28.91 3.71
C LYS A 241 2.54 -27.69 4.63
N SER A 242 1.65 -27.75 5.62
CA SER A 242 1.58 -26.79 6.70
C SER A 242 1.71 -27.52 8.03
N ASP A 243 2.37 -26.91 9.00
CA ASP A 243 2.32 -27.36 10.38
C ASP A 243 0.90 -27.17 10.92
N VAL A 244 0.43 -28.10 11.73
CA VAL A 244 -0.91 -28.14 12.32
C VAL A 244 -0.91 -27.40 13.65
#